data_89169b2e4fc776acb9d13b99c506522c
#
_entry.id   89169b2e4fc776acb9d13b99c506522c
#
_cell.length_a   1.000
_cell.length_b   1.000
_cell.length_c   1.000
_cell.angle_alpha   90.00
_cell.angle_beta   90.00
_cell.angle_gamma   90.00
#
_symmetry.space_group_name_H-M   'P 1'
#
loop_
_entity.id
_entity.type
_entity.pdbx_description
1 polymer ?
#
loop_
_entity_poly.entity_id
_entity_poly.type
_entity_poly.pdbx_seq_one_letter_code
_entity_poly.pdbx_strand_id
1 'polypeptide(L)'
;SRLIDVGSDEVRLDGRLLRRETRLFYLMLNKPKGYITTAEDLQNRAIVLDLIPGHLREKGVMPVGRLDRDTEGLLLLTNDGDLAFRLTHPRYEIPKEYIIDLDRPLVDPDRARLEKGVRLKEFRTSPARVFPVSESGDTIKLIIIEGKKRQIRVTMAALGYRVRRLRRVAFGPVRLTGVNARSYRTLRPAEVKALRRAV
;
A
#
# COMPACT_ATOMS: atom_id res chain seq x y z
N SER A 1 10.48 -30.95 -3.42
CA SER A 1 9.66 -29.98 -4.16
C SER A 1 10.22 -29.86 -5.57
N ARG A 2 9.42 -30.18 -6.58
CA ARG A 2 9.78 -30.02 -7.98
C ARG A 2 9.49 -28.58 -8.39
N LEU A 3 10.46 -27.92 -9.05
CA LEU A 3 10.24 -26.63 -9.71
C LEU A 3 9.36 -26.88 -10.95
N ILE A 4 8.31 -26.07 -11.10
CA ILE A 4 7.37 -26.13 -12.23
C ILE A 4 7.78 -25.08 -13.24
N ASP A 5 7.99 -25.48 -14.49
CA ASP A 5 8.08 -24.55 -15.61
C ASP A 5 6.68 -24.15 -16.05
N VAL A 6 6.30 -22.92 -15.77
CA VAL A 6 4.95 -22.39 -16.02
C VAL A 6 4.61 -22.30 -17.51
N GLY A 7 5.61 -22.40 -18.41
CA GLY A 7 5.43 -22.37 -19.87
C GLY A 7 5.14 -23.73 -20.49
N SER A 8 5.61 -24.80 -19.86
CA SER A 8 5.58 -26.16 -20.42
C SER A 8 4.88 -27.22 -19.56
N ASP A 9 4.82 -27.01 -18.22
CA ASP A 9 4.27 -28.02 -17.31
C ASP A 9 2.75 -27.87 -17.13
N GLU A 10 2.03 -28.98 -17.25
CA GLU A 10 0.63 -29.08 -16.85
C GLU A 10 0.51 -29.31 -15.33
N VAL A 11 -0.17 -28.41 -14.63
CA VAL A 11 -0.48 -28.58 -13.20
C VAL A 11 -1.93 -29.03 -13.05
N ARG A 12 -2.14 -30.13 -12.31
CA ARG A 12 -3.47 -30.66 -12.00
C ARG A 12 -3.68 -30.72 -10.49
N LEU A 13 -4.85 -30.31 -10.04
CA LEU A 13 -5.33 -30.48 -8.67
C LEU A 13 -6.54 -31.41 -8.70
N ASP A 14 -6.48 -32.53 -7.99
CA ASP A 14 -7.55 -33.58 -7.97
C ASP A 14 -7.98 -34.00 -9.39
N GLY A 15 -6.99 -34.17 -10.30
CA GLY A 15 -7.22 -34.57 -11.69
C GLY A 15 -7.67 -33.42 -12.62
N ARG A 16 -8.02 -32.25 -12.09
CA ARG A 16 -8.46 -31.09 -12.87
C ARG A 16 -7.27 -30.23 -13.29
N LEU A 17 -7.17 -29.93 -14.59
CA LEU A 17 -6.14 -29.05 -15.12
C LEU A 17 -6.31 -27.62 -14.56
N LEU A 18 -5.30 -27.13 -13.88
CA LEU A 18 -5.23 -25.74 -13.44
C LEU A 18 -4.83 -24.85 -14.62
N ARG A 19 -5.78 -24.07 -15.13
CA ARG A 19 -5.49 -23.07 -16.17
C ARG A 19 -5.00 -21.79 -15.50
N ARG A 20 -3.84 -21.29 -15.92
CA ARG A 20 -3.35 -19.97 -15.49
C ARG A 20 -4.29 -18.89 -16.04
N GLU A 21 -4.72 -17.97 -15.17
CA GLU A 21 -5.38 -16.75 -15.64
C GLU A 21 -4.35 -15.89 -16.39
N THR A 22 -4.55 -15.76 -17.69
CA THR A 22 -3.64 -14.99 -18.56
C THR A 22 -3.99 -13.50 -18.59
N ARG A 23 -5.24 -13.15 -18.22
CA ARG A 23 -5.67 -11.76 -18.16
C ARG A 23 -5.22 -11.12 -16.87
N LEU A 24 -4.36 -10.12 -16.98
CA LEU A 24 -3.86 -9.36 -15.84
C LEU A 24 -4.78 -8.18 -15.51
N PHE A 25 -5.06 -8.02 -14.24
CA PHE A 25 -5.89 -6.95 -13.69
C PHE A 25 -5.05 -6.04 -12.81
N TYR A 26 -5.23 -4.74 -12.97
CA TYR A 26 -4.54 -3.72 -12.18
C TYR A 26 -5.57 -2.71 -11.69
N LEU A 27 -5.78 -2.68 -10.38
CA LEU A 27 -6.82 -1.85 -9.77
C LEU A 27 -6.20 -0.88 -8.76
N MET A 28 -6.82 0.28 -8.62
CA MET A 28 -6.61 1.22 -7.53
C MET A 28 -7.87 1.29 -6.70
N LEU A 29 -7.78 0.90 -5.44
CA LEU A 29 -8.83 1.00 -4.44
C LEU A 29 -8.57 2.21 -3.54
N ASN A 30 -9.57 3.03 -3.26
CA ASN A 30 -9.55 4.00 -2.19
C ASN A 30 -10.09 3.34 -0.91
N LYS A 31 -9.18 2.68 -0.19
CA LYS A 31 -9.50 1.93 1.02
C LYS A 31 -10.05 2.85 2.12
N PRO A 32 -11.22 2.58 2.70
CA PRO A 32 -11.72 3.28 3.87
C PRO A 32 -11.08 2.73 5.16
N LYS A 33 -11.26 3.44 6.28
CA LYS A 33 -11.01 2.88 7.63
C LYS A 33 -11.90 1.67 7.90
N GLY A 34 -11.46 0.79 8.80
CA GLY A 34 -12.22 -0.36 9.27
C GLY A 34 -11.95 -1.66 8.51
N TYR A 35 -11.48 -1.59 7.27
CA TYR A 35 -11.18 -2.75 6.44
C TYR A 35 -9.74 -3.24 6.64
N ILE A 36 -9.57 -4.56 6.74
CA ILE A 36 -8.27 -5.21 6.91
C ILE A 36 -7.71 -5.56 5.53
N THR A 37 -6.41 -5.36 5.33
CA THR A 37 -5.71 -5.78 4.12
C THR A 37 -5.20 -7.21 4.28
N THR A 38 -6.04 -8.16 3.94
CA THR A 38 -5.75 -9.61 3.93
C THR A 38 -6.56 -10.27 2.82
N ALA A 39 -6.18 -11.50 2.45
CA ALA A 39 -6.93 -12.37 1.55
C ALA A 39 -8.12 -13.02 2.25
N GLU A 40 -7.93 -13.45 3.48
CA GLU A 40 -8.92 -14.09 4.33
C GLU A 40 -8.84 -13.53 5.74
N ASP A 41 -9.96 -13.60 6.46
CA ASP A 41 -10.02 -13.26 7.87
C ASP A 41 -10.88 -14.26 8.65
N LEU A 42 -10.23 -15.05 9.49
CA LEU A 42 -10.88 -16.07 10.31
C LEU A 42 -11.86 -15.52 11.35
N GLN A 43 -11.83 -14.22 11.61
CA GLN A 43 -12.72 -13.55 12.57
C GLN A 43 -13.89 -12.84 11.86
N ASN A 44 -14.12 -13.08 10.59
CA ASN A 44 -15.19 -12.48 9.78
C ASN A 44 -15.22 -10.93 9.81
N ARG A 45 -14.06 -10.29 9.97
CA ARG A 45 -13.95 -8.83 9.89
C ARG A 45 -13.94 -8.41 8.42
N ALA A 46 -14.47 -7.22 8.12
CA ALA A 46 -14.47 -6.65 6.77
C ALA A 46 -13.04 -6.56 6.19
N ILE A 47 -12.83 -7.15 5.02
CA ILE A 47 -11.55 -7.17 4.31
C ILE A 47 -11.61 -6.32 3.04
N VAL A 48 -10.45 -5.88 2.55
CA VAL A 48 -10.38 -5.03 1.34
C VAL A 48 -10.93 -5.72 0.09
N LEU A 49 -10.90 -7.04 0.03
CA LEU A 49 -11.44 -7.80 -1.08
C LEU A 49 -12.97 -7.78 -1.15
N ASP A 50 -13.67 -7.44 -0.06
CA ASP A 50 -15.13 -7.25 -0.06
C ASP A 50 -15.56 -6.00 -0.84
N LEU A 51 -14.60 -5.10 -1.12
CA LEU A 51 -14.83 -3.86 -1.86
C LEU A 51 -14.66 -4.02 -3.39
N ILE A 52 -14.35 -5.22 -3.86
CA ILE A 52 -14.25 -5.54 -5.29
C ILE A 52 -15.18 -6.70 -5.65
N PRO A 53 -15.67 -6.77 -6.91
CA PRO A 53 -16.53 -7.85 -7.36
C PRO A 53 -15.93 -9.25 -7.21
N GLY A 54 -16.75 -10.25 -6.92
CA GLY A 54 -16.35 -11.65 -6.72
C GLY A 54 -15.56 -12.22 -7.89
N HIS A 55 -15.98 -11.94 -9.12
CA HIS A 55 -15.28 -12.44 -10.31
C HIS A 55 -13.82 -11.97 -10.41
N LEU A 56 -13.45 -10.80 -9.84
CA LEU A 56 -12.06 -10.36 -9.79
C LEU A 56 -11.26 -11.13 -8.72
N ARG A 57 -11.90 -11.48 -7.60
CA ARG A 57 -11.30 -12.34 -6.57
C ARG A 57 -11.00 -13.74 -7.12
N GLU A 58 -11.96 -14.32 -7.84
CA GLU A 58 -11.81 -15.62 -8.52
C GLU A 58 -10.67 -15.63 -9.55
N LYS A 59 -10.34 -14.46 -10.13
CA LYS A 59 -9.19 -14.25 -11.02
C LYS A 59 -7.86 -14.01 -10.28
N GLY A 60 -7.83 -14.24 -8.98
CA GLY A 60 -6.62 -14.13 -8.16
C GLY A 60 -6.16 -12.68 -7.89
N VAL A 61 -7.04 -11.69 -8.01
CA VAL A 61 -6.71 -10.30 -7.71
C VAL A 61 -6.51 -10.12 -6.21
N MET A 62 -5.31 -9.68 -5.82
CA MET A 62 -4.84 -9.57 -4.44
C MET A 62 -4.27 -8.17 -4.16
N PRO A 63 -4.25 -7.73 -2.88
CA PRO A 63 -3.62 -6.46 -2.53
C PRO A 63 -2.11 -6.46 -2.73
N VAL A 64 -1.58 -5.36 -3.25
CA VAL A 64 -0.14 -5.07 -3.38
C VAL A 64 0.34 -4.39 -2.11
N GLY A 65 0.95 -5.16 -1.22
CA GLY A 65 1.30 -4.70 0.11
C GLY A 65 0.06 -4.46 0.99
N ARG A 66 0.24 -3.67 2.05
CA ARG A 66 -0.78 -3.51 3.08
C ARG A 66 -0.99 -2.06 3.48
N LEU A 67 -2.20 -1.75 3.93
CA LEU A 67 -2.54 -0.62 4.78
C LEU A 67 -3.16 -1.15 6.07
N ASP A 68 -2.83 -0.53 7.20
CA ASP A 68 -3.45 -0.89 8.47
C ASP A 68 -4.98 -0.65 8.45
N ARG A 69 -5.71 -1.29 9.36
CA ARG A 69 -7.18 -1.17 9.46
C ARG A 69 -7.63 0.29 9.60
N ASP A 70 -6.89 1.09 10.34
CA ASP A 70 -7.16 2.50 10.64
C ASP A 70 -6.50 3.49 9.66
N THR A 71 -5.87 2.99 8.58
CA THR A 71 -5.26 3.78 7.51
C THR A 71 -6.16 3.77 6.28
N GLU A 72 -6.29 4.92 5.64
CA GLU A 72 -7.12 5.14 4.45
C GLU A 72 -6.28 5.30 3.19
N GLY A 73 -6.97 5.28 2.04
CA GLY A 73 -6.42 5.78 0.78
C GLY A 73 -5.98 4.71 -0.20
N LEU A 74 -5.02 5.04 -1.03
CA LEU A 74 -4.60 4.27 -2.18
C LEU A 74 -4.06 2.90 -1.79
N LEU A 75 -4.73 1.86 -2.25
CA LEU A 75 -4.26 0.48 -2.22
C LEU A 75 -4.33 -0.09 -3.64
N LEU A 76 -3.21 -0.60 -4.15
CA LEU A 76 -3.19 -1.29 -5.43
C LEU A 76 -3.61 -2.75 -5.23
N LEU A 77 -4.33 -3.32 -6.22
CA LEU A 77 -4.65 -4.74 -6.26
C LEU A 77 -4.35 -5.27 -7.66
N THR A 78 -3.83 -6.50 -7.74
CA THR A 78 -3.49 -7.14 -9.02
C THR A 78 -3.39 -8.66 -8.86
N ASN A 79 -3.48 -9.39 -9.96
CA ASN A 79 -3.08 -10.79 -10.07
C ASN A 79 -1.71 -10.96 -10.75
N ASP A 80 -0.99 -9.85 -11.05
CA ASP A 80 0.40 -9.86 -11.50
C ASP A 80 1.34 -9.99 -10.28
N GLY A 81 1.63 -11.24 -9.89
CA GLY A 81 2.44 -11.54 -8.71
C GLY A 81 3.87 -10.99 -8.81
N ASP A 82 4.47 -11.02 -10.00
CA ASP A 82 5.83 -10.51 -10.22
C ASP A 82 5.90 -9.00 -10.00
N LEU A 83 4.95 -8.26 -10.56
CA LEU A 83 4.88 -6.82 -10.34
C LEU A 83 4.55 -6.50 -8.87
N ALA A 84 3.62 -7.22 -8.25
CA ALA A 84 3.26 -7.05 -6.84
C ALA A 84 4.48 -7.27 -5.91
N PHE A 85 5.26 -8.32 -6.16
CA PHE A 85 6.50 -8.59 -5.44
C PHE A 85 7.48 -7.42 -5.56
N ARG A 86 7.81 -6.98 -6.77
CA ARG A 86 8.75 -5.89 -7.01
C ARG A 86 8.29 -4.58 -6.36
N LEU A 87 7.01 -4.24 -6.46
CA LEU A 87 6.43 -3.03 -5.87
C LEU A 87 6.47 -3.02 -4.33
N THR A 88 6.53 -4.20 -3.69
CA THR A 88 6.51 -4.33 -2.23
C THR A 88 7.86 -4.65 -1.60
N HIS A 89 8.77 -5.22 -2.38
CA HIS A 89 10.08 -5.64 -1.87
C HIS A 89 10.95 -4.41 -1.55
N PRO A 90 11.57 -4.34 -0.36
CA PRO A 90 12.31 -3.16 0.12
C PRO A 90 13.42 -2.66 -0.81
N ARG A 91 14.06 -3.55 -1.59
CA ARG A 91 15.16 -3.19 -2.49
C ARG A 91 14.80 -2.20 -3.60
N TYR A 92 13.51 -2.11 -3.95
CA TYR A 92 13.06 -1.20 -5.02
C TYR A 92 12.70 0.19 -4.49
N GLU A 93 12.67 0.39 -3.17
CA GLU A 93 12.48 1.68 -2.52
C GLU A 93 11.31 2.51 -3.05
N ILE A 94 10.23 1.84 -3.47
CA ILE A 94 9.06 2.50 -4.07
C ILE A 94 8.49 3.55 -3.11
N PRO A 95 8.44 4.85 -3.50
CA PRO A 95 7.97 5.90 -2.62
C PRO A 95 6.46 5.79 -2.37
N LYS A 96 6.06 6.06 -1.14
CA LYS A 96 4.66 6.12 -0.70
C LYS A 96 4.41 7.48 -0.08
N GLU A 97 3.43 8.21 -0.61
CA GLU A 97 3.07 9.52 -0.10
C GLU A 97 1.84 9.43 0.80
N TYR A 98 1.94 10.03 1.97
CA TYR A 98 0.86 10.06 2.96
C TYR A 98 0.50 11.50 3.32
N ILE A 99 -0.79 11.77 3.47
CA ILE A 99 -1.29 12.95 4.19
C ILE A 99 -1.61 12.50 5.62
N ILE A 100 -1.10 13.26 6.58
CA ILE A 100 -1.17 12.94 8.01
C ILE A 100 -1.75 14.15 8.73
N ASP A 101 -2.86 13.96 9.43
CA ASP A 101 -3.40 14.94 10.35
C ASP A 101 -2.89 14.60 11.77
N LEU A 102 -2.19 15.54 12.38
CA LEU A 102 -1.60 15.44 13.71
C LEU A 102 -2.51 16.11 14.74
N ASP A 103 -2.26 15.86 16.02
CA ASP A 103 -2.97 16.51 17.13
C ASP A 103 -2.47 17.94 17.43
N ARG A 104 -1.31 18.30 16.90
CA ARG A 104 -0.69 19.62 17.00
C ARG A 104 0.28 19.88 15.84
N PRO A 105 0.68 21.13 15.58
CA PRO A 105 1.67 21.47 14.55
C PRO A 105 2.98 20.71 14.70
N LEU A 106 3.55 20.24 13.56
CA LEU A 106 4.87 19.65 13.52
C LEU A 106 5.93 20.75 13.62
N VAL A 107 6.75 20.71 14.66
CA VAL A 107 7.84 21.69 14.84
C VAL A 107 9.07 21.34 13.99
N ASP A 108 9.84 22.37 13.58
CA ASP A 108 11.00 22.20 12.70
C ASP A 108 12.08 21.22 13.23
N PRO A 109 12.42 21.19 14.52
CA PRO A 109 13.37 20.19 15.02
C PRO A 109 12.92 18.74 14.79
N ASP A 110 11.64 18.44 14.97
CA ASP A 110 11.10 17.09 14.76
C ASP A 110 10.93 16.78 13.27
N ARG A 111 10.62 17.78 12.45
CA ARG A 111 10.69 17.66 10.99
C ARG A 111 12.09 17.24 10.54
N ALA A 112 13.13 17.94 11.00
CA ALA A 112 14.52 17.60 10.70
C ALA A 112 14.90 16.18 11.15
N ARG A 113 14.35 15.70 12.29
CA ARG A 113 14.55 14.32 12.75
C ARG A 113 13.90 13.30 11.80
N LEU A 114 12.68 13.57 11.31
CA LEU A 114 12.01 12.72 10.32
C LEU A 114 12.82 12.65 9.02
N GLU A 115 13.35 13.78 8.56
CA GLU A 115 14.14 13.87 7.34
C GLU A 115 15.50 13.16 7.42
N LYS A 116 16.07 13.02 8.63
CA LYS A 116 17.32 12.27 8.90
C LYS A 116 17.09 10.81 9.29
N GLY A 117 15.85 10.42 9.54
CA GLY A 117 15.48 9.12 10.08
C GLY A 117 15.54 9.06 11.60
N VAL A 118 14.45 8.57 12.19
CA VAL A 118 14.22 8.49 13.63
C VAL A 118 14.64 7.12 14.19
N ARG A 119 15.41 7.11 15.28
CA ARG A 119 15.73 5.90 16.02
C ARG A 119 14.55 5.48 16.89
N LEU A 120 14.01 4.31 16.66
CA LEU A 120 12.97 3.67 17.45
C LEU A 120 13.57 2.51 18.25
N LYS A 121 12.81 1.92 19.16
CA LYS A 121 13.28 0.79 19.98
C LYS A 121 13.70 -0.41 19.11
N GLU A 122 12.91 -0.74 18.10
CA GLU A 122 13.10 -1.95 17.29
C GLU A 122 13.89 -1.70 16.00
N PHE A 123 13.91 -0.48 15.48
CA PHE A 123 14.58 -0.12 14.22
C PHE A 123 14.85 1.39 14.12
N ARG A 124 15.65 1.76 13.16
CA ARG A 124 15.75 3.15 12.68
C ARG A 124 14.95 3.28 11.38
N THR A 125 14.20 4.38 11.23
CA THR A 125 13.53 4.67 9.96
C THR A 125 14.54 5.18 8.93
N SER A 126 14.24 4.92 7.66
CA SER A 126 14.93 5.59 6.56
C SER A 126 14.61 7.08 6.57
N PRO A 127 15.46 7.93 5.98
CA PRO A 127 15.16 9.33 5.73
C PRO A 127 13.81 9.49 5.02
N ALA A 128 13.03 10.49 5.44
CA ALA A 128 11.75 10.80 4.84
C ALA A 128 11.78 12.20 4.22
N ARG A 129 10.82 12.52 3.34
CA ARG A 129 10.58 13.90 2.91
C ARG A 129 9.30 14.41 3.53
N VAL A 130 9.35 15.60 4.11
CA VAL A 130 8.23 16.20 4.86
C VAL A 130 7.87 17.55 4.27
N PHE A 131 6.59 17.76 4.00
CA PHE A 131 6.07 19.02 3.46
C PHE A 131 4.86 19.46 4.28
N PRO A 132 4.74 20.74 4.68
CA PRO A 132 3.52 21.25 5.27
C PRO A 132 2.39 21.25 4.23
N VAL A 133 1.15 21.02 4.68
CA VAL A 133 -0.06 21.02 3.85
C VAL A 133 -1.04 22.06 4.35
N SER A 134 -1.24 22.15 5.68
CA SER A 134 -2.05 23.21 6.31
C SER A 134 -1.19 24.39 6.74
N GLU A 135 -1.76 25.58 6.76
CA GLU A 135 -1.12 26.79 7.34
C GLU A 135 -0.86 26.61 8.84
N SER A 136 -1.74 25.89 9.55
CA SER A 136 -1.58 25.54 10.96
C SER A 136 -0.41 24.57 11.24
N GLY A 137 0.14 23.91 10.21
CA GLY A 137 1.25 22.98 10.35
C GLY A 137 0.90 21.63 10.99
N ASP A 138 -0.37 21.37 11.28
CA ASP A 138 -0.86 20.11 11.87
C ASP A 138 -1.21 19.05 10.81
N THR A 139 -1.36 19.46 9.53
CA THR A 139 -1.48 18.53 8.39
C THR A 139 -0.20 18.58 7.56
N ILE A 140 0.43 17.42 7.40
CA ILE A 140 1.68 17.27 6.66
C ILE A 140 1.56 16.20 5.56
N LYS A 141 2.37 16.35 4.53
CA LYS A 141 2.66 15.30 3.55
C LYS A 141 3.99 14.65 3.90
N LEU A 142 3.97 13.33 4.09
CA LEU A 142 5.15 12.51 4.37
C LEU A 142 5.39 11.55 3.22
N ILE A 143 6.63 11.50 2.71
CA ILE A 143 7.05 10.54 1.68
C ILE A 143 8.10 9.61 2.28
N ILE A 144 7.83 8.30 2.24
CA ILE A 144 8.72 7.25 2.72
C ILE A 144 8.93 6.19 1.63
N ILE A 145 10.07 5.50 1.66
CA ILE A 145 10.43 4.42 0.72
C ILE A 145 10.23 3.01 1.32
N GLU A 146 10.02 2.93 2.60
CA GLU A 146 9.82 1.69 3.36
C GLU A 146 8.37 1.55 3.86
N GLY A 147 8.04 0.49 4.61
CA GLY A 147 6.68 0.26 5.10
C GLY A 147 6.62 -0.80 6.19
N LYS A 148 7.35 -0.57 7.32
CA LYS A 148 7.29 -1.45 8.50
C LYS A 148 5.92 -1.34 9.18
N LYS A 149 5.57 -2.34 9.96
CA LYS A 149 4.27 -2.39 10.66
C LYS A 149 4.03 -1.11 11.47
N ARG A 150 2.93 -0.40 11.15
CA ARG A 150 2.50 0.85 11.79
C ARG A 150 3.59 1.94 11.87
N GLN A 151 4.60 1.88 10.99
CA GLN A 151 5.80 2.72 11.07
C GLN A 151 5.50 4.20 11.32
N ILE A 152 4.65 4.83 10.50
CA ILE A 152 4.35 6.26 10.62
C ILE A 152 3.77 6.57 12.01
N ARG A 153 2.81 5.77 12.48
CA ARG A 153 2.18 6.01 13.80
C ARG A 153 3.16 5.83 14.95
N VAL A 154 4.02 4.81 14.88
CA VAL A 154 5.03 4.57 15.92
C VAL A 154 6.09 5.66 15.91
N THR A 155 6.52 6.11 14.73
CA THR A 155 7.49 7.19 14.59
C THR A 155 6.95 8.51 15.13
N MET A 156 5.72 8.87 14.77
CA MET A 156 5.07 10.09 15.27
C MET A 156 4.86 10.03 16.77
N ALA A 157 4.45 8.89 17.33
CA ALA A 157 4.29 8.70 18.77
C ALA A 157 5.64 8.86 19.52
N ALA A 158 6.74 8.35 18.96
CA ALA A 158 8.09 8.52 19.52
C ALA A 158 8.57 9.98 19.53
N LEU A 159 8.03 10.81 18.62
CA LEU A 159 8.25 12.26 18.60
C LEU A 159 7.21 13.02 19.46
N GLY A 160 6.29 12.31 20.12
CA GLY A 160 5.27 12.89 20.99
C GLY A 160 4.01 13.38 20.26
N TYR A 161 3.77 12.99 19.01
CA TYR A 161 2.57 13.35 18.24
C TYR A 161 1.58 12.20 18.17
N ARG A 162 0.28 12.51 18.18
CA ARG A 162 -0.78 11.57 17.88
C ARG A 162 -1.30 11.79 16.45
N VAL A 163 -1.28 10.72 15.64
CA VAL A 163 -1.83 10.71 14.29
C VAL A 163 -3.35 10.54 14.35
N ARG A 164 -4.11 11.61 14.08
CA ARG A 164 -5.58 11.63 14.01
C ARG A 164 -6.08 10.94 12.75
N ARG A 165 -5.46 11.26 11.61
CA ARG A 165 -5.78 10.65 10.31
C ARG A 165 -4.52 10.31 9.55
N LEU A 166 -4.54 9.19 8.84
CA LEU A 166 -3.47 8.74 7.98
C LEU A 166 -4.06 8.25 6.66
N ARG A 167 -3.69 8.90 5.57
CA ARG A 167 -4.20 8.59 4.24
C ARG A 167 -3.06 8.48 3.24
N ARG A 168 -2.91 7.32 2.58
CA ARG A 168 -1.95 7.17 1.48
C ARG A 168 -2.54 7.76 0.21
N VAL A 169 -1.89 8.77 -0.36
CA VAL A 169 -2.35 9.51 -1.55
C VAL A 169 -1.58 9.15 -2.82
N ALA A 170 -0.39 8.54 -2.69
CA ALA A 170 0.36 8.01 -3.82
C ALA A 170 1.14 6.74 -3.46
N PHE A 171 1.35 5.90 -4.46
CA PHE A 171 2.19 4.70 -4.41
C PHE A 171 3.01 4.63 -5.70
N GLY A 172 4.32 4.86 -5.60
CA GLY A 172 5.16 5.08 -6.76
C GLY A 172 4.60 6.20 -7.64
N PRO A 173 4.47 5.97 -8.95
CA PRO A 173 3.94 6.97 -9.89
C PRO A 173 2.41 7.10 -9.85
N VAL A 174 1.68 6.22 -9.16
CA VAL A 174 0.21 6.23 -9.13
C VAL A 174 -0.30 7.12 -8.01
N ARG A 175 -1.21 8.03 -8.34
CA ARG A 175 -1.85 8.96 -7.41
C ARG A 175 -3.34 8.65 -7.22
N LEU A 176 -3.83 8.86 -6.01
CA LEU A 176 -5.24 8.68 -5.67
C LEU A 176 -6.08 9.82 -6.24
N THR A 177 -6.57 9.64 -7.45
CA THR A 177 -7.41 10.61 -8.16
C THR A 177 -8.63 9.94 -8.76
N GLY A 178 -9.79 10.63 -8.71
CA GLY A 178 -11.01 10.19 -9.38
C GLY A 178 -11.65 8.93 -8.80
N VAL A 179 -11.37 8.58 -7.53
CA VAL A 179 -11.94 7.40 -6.86
C VAL A 179 -12.47 7.78 -5.48
N ASN A 180 -13.77 7.66 -5.31
CA ASN A 180 -14.42 7.89 -4.02
C ASN A 180 -13.97 6.86 -2.97
N ALA A 181 -14.11 7.19 -1.69
CA ALA A 181 -13.87 6.21 -0.61
C ALA A 181 -14.74 4.97 -0.81
N ARG A 182 -14.20 3.79 -0.51
CA ARG A 182 -14.83 2.46 -0.72
C ARG A 182 -14.99 2.05 -2.19
N SER A 183 -14.51 2.85 -3.14
CA SER A 183 -14.58 2.54 -4.57
C SER A 183 -13.21 2.19 -5.15
N TYR A 184 -13.23 1.52 -6.27
CA TYR A 184 -12.02 1.18 -7.04
C TYR A 184 -12.18 1.59 -8.50
N ARG A 185 -11.08 1.65 -9.22
CA ARG A 185 -11.03 1.72 -10.68
C ARG A 185 -9.89 0.88 -11.24
N THR A 186 -10.02 0.50 -12.48
CA THR A 186 -8.89 -0.06 -13.24
C THR A 186 -7.83 1.03 -13.46
N LEU A 187 -6.55 0.64 -13.35
CA LEU A 187 -5.44 1.51 -13.73
C LEU A 187 -5.41 1.72 -15.23
N ARG A 188 -5.09 2.93 -15.66
CA ARG A 188 -4.86 3.25 -17.06
C ARG A 188 -3.58 2.54 -17.55
N PRO A 189 -3.48 2.19 -18.85
CA PRO A 189 -2.27 1.55 -19.39
C PRO A 189 -0.98 2.35 -19.10
N ALA A 190 -1.05 3.67 -19.12
CA ALA A 190 0.08 4.54 -18.78
C ALA A 190 0.52 4.41 -17.31
N GLU A 191 -0.43 4.24 -16.38
CA GLU A 191 -0.14 4.01 -14.96
C GLU A 191 0.55 2.66 -14.74
N VAL A 192 0.06 1.60 -15.41
CA VAL A 192 0.68 0.26 -15.36
C VAL A 192 2.10 0.32 -15.94
N LYS A 193 2.29 0.97 -17.09
CA LYS A 193 3.61 1.15 -17.70
C LYS A 193 4.55 1.93 -16.78
N ALA A 194 4.07 2.96 -16.09
CA ALA A 194 4.86 3.73 -15.13
C ALA A 194 5.25 2.88 -13.91
N LEU A 195 4.34 2.05 -13.36
CA LEU A 195 4.66 1.12 -12.27
C LEU A 195 5.75 0.11 -12.68
N ARG A 196 5.67 -0.47 -13.88
CA ARG A 196 6.67 -1.41 -14.39
C ARG A 196 8.06 -0.78 -14.60
N ARG A 197 8.11 0.53 -14.88
CA ARG A 197 9.37 1.27 -15.03
C ARG A 197 10.00 1.68 -13.69
N ALA A 198 9.21 1.69 -12.62
CA ALA A 198 9.66 2.08 -11.29
C ALA A 198 10.34 0.93 -10.51
N VAL A 199 10.36 -0.31 -11.07
CA VAL A 199 10.86 -1.54 -10.43
C VAL A 199 11.87 -2.29 -11.29
#